data_37e446ffdacad37f8a00e916c481e1a3
#
_entry.id   37e446ffdacad37f8a00e916c481e1a3
#
_cell.length_a   1.000
_cell.length_b   1.000
_cell.length_c   1.000
_cell.angle_alpha   90.00
_cell.angle_beta   90.00
_cell.angle_gamma   90.00
#
_symmetry.space_group_name_H-M   'P 1'
#
loop_
_entity.id
_entity.type
_entity.pdbx_description
1 polymer ?
#
loop_
_entity_poly.entity_id
_entity_poly.type
_entity_poly.pdbx_seq_one_letter_code
_entity_poly.pdbx_strand_id
1 'polypeptide(L)'
;MKAYDIDGQCYPCQMFLPISSTESRNFESINFSDDEKFKDPFCNNCPIDAICPNCYGMNYNNRGNVAIRDHNLCVLTKIIALAVSKMQYLKIQRYGIESISKEPLEQYKVVKGIEIIQKQLSYF
;
A
#
# COMPACT_ATOMS: atom_id res chain seq x y z
N MET A 1 12.78 -9.14 -0.93
CA MET A 1 13.71 -8.50 -1.88
C MET A 1 14.85 -7.94 -1.05
N LYS A 2 16.10 -8.03 -1.53
CA LYS A 2 17.27 -7.45 -0.86
C LYS A 2 18.00 -6.56 -1.85
N ALA A 3 18.60 -5.46 -1.39
CA ALA A 3 19.45 -4.59 -2.17
C ALA A 3 20.85 -4.53 -1.55
N TYR A 4 21.86 -4.34 -2.39
CA TYR A 4 23.25 -4.22 -1.96
C TYR A 4 23.82 -2.92 -2.52
N ASP A 5 24.57 -2.19 -1.71
CA ASP A 5 25.34 -1.06 -2.19
C ASP A 5 26.66 -1.49 -2.85
N ILE A 6 27.45 -0.51 -3.26
CA ILE A 6 28.75 -0.76 -3.92
C ILE A 6 29.78 -1.41 -3.00
N ASP A 7 29.61 -1.29 -1.68
CA ASP A 7 30.49 -1.86 -0.67
C ASP A 7 30.02 -3.25 -0.21
N GLY A 8 28.93 -3.75 -0.80
CA GLY A 8 28.34 -5.06 -0.50
C GLY A 8 27.46 -5.07 0.75
N GLN A 9 27.16 -3.92 1.34
CA GLN A 9 26.26 -3.81 2.48
C GLN A 9 24.82 -4.14 2.04
N CYS A 10 24.15 -5.00 2.81
CA CYS A 10 22.80 -5.49 2.51
C CYS A 10 21.71 -4.61 3.15
N TYR A 11 20.70 -4.27 2.38
CA TYR A 11 19.52 -3.50 2.83
C TYR A 11 18.23 -4.28 2.55
N PRO A 12 17.14 -4.01 3.29
CA PRO A 12 15.84 -4.68 3.09
C PRO A 12 15.28 -4.51 1.68
N CYS A 13 15.45 -3.34 1.08
CA CYS A 13 15.17 -3.06 -0.34
C CYS A 13 15.92 -1.79 -0.79
N GLN A 14 15.83 -1.48 -2.08
CA GLN A 14 16.49 -0.32 -2.68
C GLN A 14 16.10 1.03 -2.05
N MET A 15 14.90 1.16 -1.49
CA MET A 15 14.46 2.40 -0.84
C MET A 15 15.19 2.71 0.46
N PHE A 16 15.92 1.74 1.01
CA PHE A 16 16.75 1.91 2.20
C PHE A 16 18.22 2.19 1.88
N LEU A 17 18.62 2.17 0.62
CA LEU A 17 19.98 2.55 0.24
C LEU A 17 20.26 3.99 0.69
N PRO A 18 21.45 4.30 1.24
CA PRO A 18 21.82 5.66 1.59
C PRO A 18 21.87 6.55 0.34
N ILE A 19 21.38 7.79 0.47
CA ILE A 19 21.42 8.78 -0.62
C ILE A 19 22.82 9.36 -0.74
N SER A 20 23.59 9.37 0.35
CA SER A 20 24.97 9.82 0.39
C SER A 20 25.85 8.87 1.21
N SER A 21 27.14 8.83 0.91
CA SER A 21 28.14 8.02 1.62
C SER A 21 28.31 8.38 3.12
N THR A 22 27.80 9.53 3.52
CA THR A 22 27.87 9.99 4.92
C THR A 22 26.65 9.59 5.74
N GLU A 23 25.61 9.04 5.10
CA GLU A 23 24.38 8.65 5.75
C GLU A 23 24.54 7.28 6.42
N SER A 24 24.42 7.24 7.76
CA SER A 24 24.39 5.99 8.51
C SER A 24 22.96 5.56 8.77
N ARG A 25 22.62 4.34 8.38
CA ARG A 25 21.28 3.75 8.62
C ARG A 25 21.44 2.44 9.38
N ASN A 26 20.82 2.35 10.54
CA ASN A 26 20.79 1.13 11.33
C ASN A 26 19.42 0.45 11.23
N PHE A 27 19.38 -0.69 10.55
CA PHE A 27 18.17 -1.50 10.37
C PHE A 27 18.12 -2.75 11.24
N GLU A 28 19.13 -3.01 12.08
CA GLU A 28 19.20 -4.21 12.91
C GLU A 28 18.09 -4.27 13.96
N SER A 29 17.61 -3.09 14.40
CA SER A 29 16.52 -2.99 15.36
C SER A 29 15.12 -3.04 14.76
N ILE A 30 14.97 -3.09 13.42
CA ILE A 30 13.67 -3.06 12.76
C ILE A 30 13.14 -4.49 12.61
N ASN A 31 12.10 -4.81 13.37
CA ASN A 31 11.38 -6.07 13.22
C ASN A 31 10.18 -5.88 12.29
N PHE A 32 10.32 -6.28 11.04
CA PHE A 32 9.27 -6.19 10.02
C PHE A 32 8.16 -7.26 10.19
N SER A 33 8.31 -8.22 11.09
CA SER A 33 7.30 -9.25 11.34
C SER A 33 6.25 -8.85 12.38
N ASP A 34 6.45 -7.75 13.07
CA ASP A 34 5.53 -7.24 14.10
C ASP A 34 4.55 -6.24 13.48
N ASP A 35 3.50 -6.78 12.82
CA ASP A 35 2.50 -5.99 12.10
C ASP A 35 1.79 -4.94 12.98
N GLU A 36 1.68 -5.18 14.28
CA GLU A 36 1.05 -4.23 15.22
C GLU A 36 1.85 -2.92 15.32
N LYS A 37 3.17 -2.99 15.24
CA LYS A 37 4.06 -1.83 15.27
C LYS A 37 4.01 -1.00 13.99
N PHE A 38 3.51 -1.57 12.91
CA PHE A 38 3.40 -0.91 11.61
C PHE A 38 2.02 -0.34 11.31
N LYS A 39 1.13 -0.33 12.31
CA LYS A 39 -0.19 0.32 12.19
C LYS A 39 -0.09 1.79 12.56
N ASP A 40 -0.32 2.64 11.57
CA ASP A 40 -0.44 4.08 11.79
C ASP A 40 -1.86 4.41 12.28
N PRO A 41 -2.03 5.01 13.48
CA PRO A 41 -3.33 5.39 14.01
C PRO A 41 -4.17 6.26 13.07
N PHE A 42 -3.52 7.08 12.26
CA PHE A 42 -4.18 7.91 11.25
C PHE A 42 -4.93 7.09 10.20
N CYS A 43 -4.51 5.85 9.98
CA CYS A 43 -5.09 4.95 8.97
C CYS A 43 -6.21 4.06 9.51
N ASN A 44 -6.46 4.02 10.82
CA ASN A 44 -7.39 3.07 11.45
C ASN A 44 -8.81 3.08 10.88
N ASN A 45 -9.29 4.21 10.40
CA ASN A 45 -10.62 4.35 9.80
C ASN A 45 -10.56 4.64 8.29
N CYS A 46 -9.41 4.43 7.66
CA CYS A 46 -9.27 4.67 6.24
C CYS A 46 -9.95 3.55 5.43
N PRO A 47 -10.85 3.88 4.49
CA PRO A 47 -11.60 2.88 3.73
C PRO A 47 -10.73 1.99 2.84
N ILE A 48 -9.51 2.44 2.55
CA ILE A 48 -8.56 1.69 1.71
C ILE A 48 -7.36 1.14 2.50
N ASP A 49 -7.40 1.15 3.82
CA ASP A 49 -6.26 0.69 4.64
C ASP A 49 -5.79 -0.72 4.27
N ALA A 50 -6.74 -1.65 4.08
CA ALA A 50 -6.45 -3.04 3.74
C ALA A 50 -5.76 -3.24 2.36
N ILE A 51 -5.93 -2.28 1.44
CA ILE A 51 -5.39 -2.35 0.07
C ILE A 51 -4.35 -1.27 -0.21
N CYS A 52 -4.13 -0.38 0.76
CA CYS A 52 -3.18 0.72 0.61
C CYS A 52 -1.75 0.17 0.58
N PRO A 53 -0.97 0.45 -0.49
CA PRO A 53 0.42 0.04 -0.53
C PRO A 53 1.19 0.74 0.59
N ASN A 54 1.76 -0.05 1.49
CA ASN A 54 2.62 0.46 2.55
C ASN A 54 4.08 0.19 2.20
N CYS A 55 4.81 1.25 1.86
CA CYS A 55 6.24 1.16 1.57
C CYS A 55 7.06 1.61 2.77
N TYR A 56 7.61 0.66 3.52
CA TYR A 56 8.43 0.95 4.70
C TYR A 56 9.64 1.82 4.39
N GLY A 57 10.26 1.65 3.23
CA GLY A 57 11.39 2.48 2.79
C GLY A 57 10.99 3.93 2.54
N MET A 58 9.84 4.18 1.90
CA MET A 58 9.31 5.55 1.74
C MET A 58 8.94 6.18 3.08
N ASN A 59 8.30 5.41 3.96
CA ASN A 59 7.99 5.87 5.31
C ASN A 59 9.26 6.31 6.03
N TYR A 60 10.29 5.47 5.98
CA TYR A 60 11.58 5.78 6.61
C TYR A 60 12.24 7.04 6.01
N ASN A 61 12.28 7.15 4.69
CA ASN A 61 12.90 8.28 4.02
C ASN A 61 12.19 9.61 4.29
N ASN A 62 10.85 9.60 4.31
CA ASN A 62 10.06 10.82 4.42
C ASN A 62 9.66 11.16 5.87
N ARG A 63 9.58 10.15 6.75
CA ARG A 63 9.10 10.30 8.13
C ARG A 63 10.12 9.91 9.19
N GLY A 64 11.27 9.35 8.81
CA GLY A 64 12.28 8.84 9.73
C GLY A 64 11.85 7.59 10.53
N ASN A 65 10.70 6.99 10.18
CA ASN A 65 10.14 5.86 10.88
C ASN A 65 9.39 4.95 9.90
N VAL A 66 9.68 3.65 9.91
CA VAL A 66 9.05 2.66 9.02
C VAL A 66 7.57 2.43 9.32
N ALA A 67 7.13 2.65 10.56
CA ALA A 67 5.76 2.41 11.01
C ALA A 67 4.80 3.57 10.71
N ILE A 68 5.32 4.78 10.51
CA ILE A 68 4.51 5.96 10.22
C ILE A 68 4.42 6.15 8.72
N ARG A 69 3.23 5.97 8.17
CA ARG A 69 3.00 6.07 6.72
C ARG A 69 3.30 7.47 6.17
N ASP A 70 3.84 7.50 4.98
CA ASP A 70 3.97 8.74 4.21
C ASP A 70 2.60 9.13 3.63
N HIS A 71 1.95 10.10 4.29
CA HIS A 71 0.61 10.55 3.93
C HIS A 71 0.56 11.43 2.66
N ASN A 72 1.70 11.81 2.10
CA ASN A 72 1.75 12.58 0.85
C ASN A 72 1.13 11.82 -0.33
N LEU A 73 1.13 10.47 -0.26
CA LEU A 73 0.53 9.63 -1.29
C LEU A 73 -0.93 9.26 -1.04
N CYS A 74 -1.52 9.64 0.10
CA CYS A 74 -2.88 9.24 0.46
C CYS A 74 -3.92 9.67 -0.59
N VAL A 75 -3.83 10.91 -1.07
CA VAL A 75 -4.75 11.44 -2.10
C VAL A 75 -4.64 10.63 -3.38
N LEU A 76 -3.42 10.45 -3.88
CA LEU A 76 -3.16 9.69 -5.10
C LEU A 76 -3.64 8.24 -4.97
N THR A 77 -3.37 7.58 -3.84
CA THR A 77 -3.78 6.19 -3.60
C THR A 77 -5.31 6.05 -3.58
N LYS A 78 -6.02 7.00 -2.98
CA LYS A 78 -7.49 7.02 -2.99
C LYS A 78 -8.06 7.24 -4.40
N ILE A 79 -7.48 8.14 -5.18
CA ILE A 79 -7.86 8.36 -6.57
C ILE A 79 -7.66 7.08 -7.40
N ILE A 80 -6.52 6.42 -7.25
CA ILE A 80 -6.22 5.15 -7.93
C ILE A 80 -7.24 4.08 -7.52
N ALA A 81 -7.51 3.90 -6.23
CA ALA A 81 -8.48 2.93 -5.74
C ALA A 81 -9.88 3.18 -6.34
N LEU A 82 -10.32 4.44 -6.39
CA LEU A 82 -11.60 4.83 -6.97
C LEU A 82 -11.63 4.55 -8.49
N ALA A 83 -10.59 4.90 -9.22
CA ALA A 83 -10.48 4.65 -10.65
C ALA A 83 -10.49 3.15 -10.97
N VAL A 84 -9.73 2.35 -10.22
CA VAL A 84 -9.69 0.89 -10.38
C VAL A 84 -11.05 0.27 -10.08
N SER A 85 -11.73 0.69 -9.00
CA SER A 85 -13.06 0.19 -8.67
C SER A 85 -14.08 0.49 -9.78
N LYS A 86 -14.01 1.68 -10.37
CA LYS A 86 -14.86 2.06 -11.51
C LYS A 86 -14.55 1.25 -12.76
N MET A 87 -13.29 1.01 -13.06
CA MET A 87 -12.90 0.13 -14.18
C MET A 87 -13.41 -1.31 -13.99
N GLN A 88 -13.29 -1.86 -12.80
CA GLN A 88 -13.81 -3.19 -12.46
C GLN A 88 -15.33 -3.25 -12.63
N TYR A 89 -16.04 -2.25 -12.14
CA TYR A 89 -17.49 -2.13 -12.31
C TYR A 89 -17.89 -2.13 -13.79
N LEU A 90 -17.27 -1.28 -14.61
CA LEU A 90 -17.53 -1.22 -16.05
C LEU A 90 -17.20 -2.52 -16.77
N LYS A 91 -16.14 -3.21 -16.37
CA LYS A 91 -15.78 -4.52 -16.91
C LYS A 91 -16.84 -5.56 -16.59
N ILE A 92 -17.36 -5.58 -15.34
CA ILE A 92 -18.46 -6.48 -14.94
C ILE A 92 -19.72 -6.18 -15.75
N GLN A 93 -20.08 -4.90 -15.92
CA GLN A 93 -21.25 -4.53 -16.72
C GLN A 93 -21.15 -4.99 -18.17
N ARG A 94 -19.95 -4.90 -18.76
CA ARG A 94 -19.74 -5.22 -20.18
C ARG A 94 -19.58 -6.71 -20.44
N TYR A 95 -18.92 -7.43 -19.56
CA TYR A 95 -18.47 -8.82 -19.79
C TYR A 95 -19.01 -9.83 -18.77
N GLY A 96 -19.79 -9.37 -17.78
CA GLY A 96 -20.28 -10.19 -16.67
C GLY A 96 -19.24 -10.37 -15.57
N ILE A 97 -19.72 -10.81 -14.40
CA ILE A 97 -18.86 -11.01 -13.20
C ILE A 97 -17.82 -12.12 -13.41
N GLU A 98 -18.10 -13.10 -14.24
CA GLU A 98 -17.18 -14.20 -14.56
C GLU A 98 -15.89 -13.72 -15.25
N SER A 99 -15.91 -12.52 -15.84
CA SER A 99 -14.71 -11.89 -16.42
C SER A 99 -13.66 -11.50 -15.35
N ILE A 100 -14.06 -11.42 -14.09
CA ILE A 100 -13.18 -11.11 -12.97
C ILE A 100 -12.74 -12.38 -12.24
N SER A 101 -13.68 -13.24 -11.91
CA SER A 101 -13.41 -14.52 -11.24
C SER A 101 -14.55 -15.51 -11.54
N LYS A 102 -14.22 -16.79 -11.54
CA LYS A 102 -15.21 -17.89 -11.63
C LYS A 102 -15.68 -18.36 -10.25
N GLU A 103 -14.98 -17.98 -9.18
CA GLU A 103 -15.26 -18.40 -7.82
C GLU A 103 -16.33 -17.50 -7.19
N PRO A 104 -17.50 -18.02 -6.73
CA PRO A 104 -18.59 -17.21 -6.19
C PRO A 104 -18.18 -16.33 -5.01
N LEU A 105 -17.31 -16.82 -4.12
CA LEU A 105 -16.83 -16.06 -2.98
C LEU A 105 -15.97 -14.86 -3.42
N GLU A 106 -15.12 -15.05 -4.42
CA GLU A 106 -14.30 -13.96 -4.96
C GLU A 106 -15.16 -12.94 -5.72
N GLN A 107 -16.17 -13.39 -6.46
CA GLN A 107 -17.15 -12.51 -7.09
C GLN A 107 -17.84 -11.61 -6.06
N TYR A 108 -18.31 -12.20 -4.95
CA TYR A 108 -18.92 -11.45 -3.86
C TYR A 108 -17.98 -10.42 -3.25
N LYS A 109 -16.72 -10.80 -2.95
CA LYS A 109 -15.70 -9.90 -2.41
C LYS A 109 -15.42 -8.72 -3.33
N VAL A 110 -15.30 -8.97 -4.63
CA VAL A 110 -15.05 -7.93 -5.63
C VAL A 110 -16.21 -6.94 -5.70
N VAL A 111 -17.45 -7.42 -5.79
CA VAL A 111 -18.64 -6.55 -5.81
C VAL A 111 -18.74 -5.72 -4.55
N LYS A 112 -18.56 -6.34 -3.38
CA LYS A 112 -18.57 -5.62 -2.09
C LYS A 112 -17.42 -4.61 -1.97
N GLY A 113 -16.24 -4.95 -2.43
CA GLY A 113 -15.11 -4.03 -2.46
C GLY A 113 -15.39 -2.80 -3.33
N ILE A 114 -15.97 -2.99 -4.53
CA ILE A 114 -16.37 -1.89 -5.42
C ILE A 114 -17.41 -0.99 -4.73
N GLU A 115 -18.47 -1.57 -4.16
CA GLU A 115 -19.52 -0.82 -3.46
C GLU A 115 -18.96 0.03 -2.32
N ILE A 116 -18.11 -0.56 -1.49
CA ILE A 116 -17.50 0.12 -0.34
C ILE A 116 -16.62 1.28 -0.81
N ILE A 117 -15.72 1.03 -1.75
CA ILE A 117 -14.80 2.04 -2.25
C ILE A 117 -15.57 3.20 -2.89
N GLN A 118 -16.51 2.91 -3.76
CA GLN A 118 -17.30 3.96 -4.42
C GLN A 118 -18.15 4.77 -3.45
N LYS A 119 -18.77 4.12 -2.45
CA LYS A 119 -19.57 4.82 -1.44
C LYS A 119 -18.71 5.68 -0.51
N GLN A 120 -17.59 5.15 -0.02
CA GLN A 120 -16.76 5.83 0.97
C GLN A 120 -15.84 6.89 0.37
N LEU A 121 -15.46 6.76 -0.90
CA LEU A 121 -14.63 7.74 -1.60
C LEU A 121 -15.42 8.67 -2.53
N SER A 122 -16.75 8.62 -2.54
CA SER A 122 -17.58 9.45 -3.43
C SER A 122 -17.46 10.95 -3.15
N TYR A 123 -17.04 11.35 -1.96
CA TYR A 123 -16.84 12.74 -1.55
C TYR A 123 -15.38 13.22 -1.63
N PHE A 124 -14.56 12.40 -2.22
CA PHE A 124 -13.12 12.61 -2.29
C PHE A 124 -12.70 13.31 -3.61
#